data_7ba3ef2977ae3a9ca6e5351d131847da
#
_entry.id   7ba3ef2977ae3a9ca6e5351d131847da
#
_cell.length_a   1.000
_cell.length_b   1.000
_cell.length_c   1.000
_cell.angle_alpha   90.00
_cell.angle_beta   90.00
_cell.angle_gamma   90.00
#
_symmetry.space_group_name_H-M   'P 1'
#
loop_
_entity.id
_entity.type
_entity.pdbx_description
1 polymer ?
#
loop_
_entity_poly.entity_id
_entity_poly.type
_entity_poly.pdbx_seq_one_letter_code
_entity_poly.pdbx_strand_id
1 'polypeptide(L)'
;MTLLVGTAAGMFALDDPTSRLISDTTINHIARDADGWWAVDGQERIHHDGQVVANGPGGVTLNCVLPVDQAVWIGASTARLYGIDGGDLIEDPRFAGAPGRDDWYTPWGGPPDVRSMAVDAAGTLFINVHVGGILRYGETGPTPTLDQDADVHQVVADKSVEGRVLAACARGLAQSTDGHVFSYRDDGLHAPYCRAVAFTDDTVLISASTGPRSNQARLYRAGLSTGPFEVCHDGLPEWFDDNLDTHCLAALDGSVYAGHGGTVWRSDDHGGHWAEVVSGLPRINCLA
;
A
#
# COMPACT_ATOMS: atom_id res chain seq x y z
N MET A 1 18.35 -6.39 -3.08
CA MET A 1 17.83 -6.27 -1.68
C MET A 1 17.00 -7.48 -1.32
N THR A 2 16.93 -7.88 -0.02
CA THR A 2 16.02 -8.94 0.44
C THR A 2 14.62 -8.41 0.63
N LEU A 3 13.58 -9.13 0.18
CA LEU A 3 12.18 -8.79 0.46
C LEU A 3 11.89 -8.92 1.96
N LEU A 4 11.21 -7.94 2.52
CA LEU A 4 10.67 -7.97 3.87
C LEU A 4 9.19 -8.35 3.84
N VAL A 5 8.79 -9.24 4.74
CA VAL A 5 7.43 -9.78 4.83
C VAL A 5 6.85 -9.47 6.20
N GLY A 6 5.87 -8.59 6.25
CA GLY A 6 5.09 -8.28 7.45
C GLY A 6 3.89 -9.21 7.57
N THR A 7 3.73 -9.82 8.73
CA THR A 7 2.69 -10.83 8.99
C THR A 7 1.88 -10.52 10.25
N ALA A 8 0.85 -11.32 10.48
CA ALA A 8 0.05 -11.27 11.71
C ALA A 8 0.83 -11.65 13.00
N ALA A 9 2.07 -12.15 12.89
CA ALA A 9 2.87 -12.59 14.04
C ALA A 9 4.32 -12.11 14.02
N GLY A 10 4.65 -11.14 13.20
CA GLY A 10 6.00 -10.56 13.14
C GLY A 10 6.44 -10.23 11.73
N MET A 11 7.70 -9.83 11.62
CA MET A 11 8.37 -9.49 10.37
C MET A 11 9.50 -10.48 10.07
N PHE A 12 9.62 -10.84 8.80
CA PHE A 12 10.62 -11.80 8.29
C PHE A 12 11.38 -11.18 7.12
N ALA A 13 12.63 -11.62 6.95
CA ALA A 13 13.35 -11.44 5.69
C ALA A 13 13.16 -12.69 4.82
N LEU A 14 12.94 -12.53 3.52
CA LEU A 14 12.66 -13.67 2.63
C LEU A 14 13.83 -14.66 2.51
N ASP A 15 15.06 -14.17 2.61
CA ASP A 15 16.29 -14.99 2.57
C ASP A 15 16.52 -15.78 3.88
N ASP A 16 15.87 -15.41 4.98
CA ASP A 16 15.85 -16.16 6.24
C ASP A 16 14.44 -16.12 6.89
N PRO A 17 13.45 -16.86 6.34
CA PRO A 17 12.09 -16.87 6.86
C PRO A 17 11.94 -17.57 8.23
N THR A 18 13.01 -18.14 8.75
CA THR A 18 13.03 -18.75 10.10
C THR A 18 13.41 -17.74 11.18
N SER A 19 14.09 -16.66 10.83
CA SER A 19 14.49 -15.59 11.74
C SER A 19 13.49 -14.43 11.66
N ARG A 20 12.97 -14.04 12.82
CA ARG A 20 12.06 -12.89 12.92
C ARG A 20 12.84 -11.62 13.23
N LEU A 21 12.68 -10.61 12.39
CA LEU A 21 13.23 -9.27 12.62
C LEU A 21 12.43 -8.52 13.68
N ILE A 22 11.12 -8.74 13.73
CA ILE A 22 10.20 -8.31 14.79
C ILE A 22 9.32 -9.50 15.13
N SER A 23 9.08 -9.77 16.42
CA SER A 23 8.27 -10.90 16.89
C SER A 23 7.08 -10.46 17.73
N ASP A 24 6.11 -11.36 17.86
CA ASP A 24 4.99 -11.31 18.79
C ASP A 24 4.06 -10.10 18.64
N THR A 25 3.97 -9.58 17.41
CA THR A 25 3.06 -8.49 17.04
C THR A 25 2.64 -8.61 15.58
N THR A 26 1.48 -8.06 15.24
CA THR A 26 1.06 -7.87 13.85
C THR A 26 1.86 -6.74 13.23
N ILE A 27 2.41 -6.93 12.04
CA ILE A 27 3.01 -5.85 11.25
C ILE A 27 1.95 -5.33 10.28
N ASN A 28 1.65 -4.05 10.39
CA ASN A 28 0.61 -3.41 9.57
C ASN A 28 1.19 -2.91 8.24
N HIS A 29 2.40 -2.35 8.26
CA HIS A 29 3.08 -1.86 7.06
C HIS A 29 4.59 -1.80 7.25
N ILE A 30 5.32 -1.94 6.14
CA ILE A 30 6.77 -1.78 6.05
C ILE A 30 7.06 -0.80 4.91
N ALA A 31 8.03 0.08 5.10
CA ALA A 31 8.57 0.95 4.06
C ALA A 31 10.09 0.98 4.12
N ARG A 32 10.73 1.29 2.99
CA ARG A 32 12.18 1.42 2.87
C ARG A 32 12.59 2.83 2.51
N ASP A 33 13.73 3.22 3.03
CA ASP A 33 14.49 4.39 2.58
C ASP A 33 15.92 3.97 2.15
N ALA A 34 16.80 4.95 2.00
CA ALA A 34 18.20 4.69 1.62
C ALA A 34 19.01 4.06 2.77
N ASP A 35 18.60 4.30 4.01
CA ASP A 35 19.35 3.96 5.20
C ASP A 35 18.90 2.62 5.83
N GLY A 36 17.65 2.15 5.50
CA GLY A 36 17.16 0.92 6.10
C GLY A 36 15.66 0.67 5.84
N TRP A 37 14.97 0.23 6.88
CA TRP A 37 13.54 -0.04 6.82
C TRP A 37 12.80 0.48 8.04
N TRP A 38 11.55 0.85 7.81
CA TRP A 38 10.59 1.31 8.80
C TRP A 38 9.42 0.34 8.84
N ALA A 39 8.85 0.13 10.04
CA ALA A 39 7.63 -0.64 10.19
C ALA A 39 6.71 -0.04 11.25
N VAL A 40 5.41 -0.22 11.06
CA VAL A 40 4.39 0.06 12.09
C VAL A 40 3.68 -1.23 12.47
N ASP A 41 3.43 -1.40 13.76
CA ASP A 41 2.88 -2.64 14.30
C ASP A 41 1.53 -2.46 15.02
N GLY A 42 0.90 -3.59 15.34
CA GLY A 42 -0.40 -3.64 16.00
C GLY A 42 -0.38 -3.22 17.47
N GLN A 43 0.79 -2.93 18.04
CA GLN A 43 0.95 -2.37 19.39
C GLN A 43 1.26 -0.86 19.34
N GLU A 44 0.97 -0.22 18.21
CA GLU A 44 1.17 1.20 17.95
C GLU A 44 2.65 1.63 18.07
N ARG A 45 3.60 0.74 17.76
CA ARG A 45 5.02 1.05 17.76
C ARG A 45 5.52 1.33 16.35
N ILE A 46 6.44 2.26 16.25
CA ILE A 46 7.17 2.58 15.04
C ILE A 46 8.60 2.06 15.20
N HIS A 47 9.01 1.21 14.26
CA HIS A 47 10.32 0.59 14.23
C HIS A 47 11.17 1.17 13.10
N HIS A 48 12.47 1.36 13.36
CA HIS A 48 13.50 1.60 12.36
C HIS A 48 14.63 0.58 12.62
N ASP A 49 14.90 -0.27 11.62
CA ASP A 49 15.90 -1.35 11.69
C ASP A 49 15.83 -2.20 12.98
N GLY A 50 14.61 -2.56 13.38
CA GLY A 50 14.32 -3.40 14.54
C GLY A 50 14.31 -2.67 15.89
N GLN A 51 14.65 -1.38 15.92
CA GLN A 51 14.55 -0.57 17.12
C GLN A 51 13.22 0.19 17.16
N VAL A 52 12.54 0.20 18.31
CA VAL A 52 11.37 1.07 18.51
C VAL A 52 11.87 2.50 18.67
N VAL A 53 11.48 3.38 17.74
CA VAL A 53 11.90 4.78 17.70
C VAL A 53 10.81 5.75 18.13
N ALA A 54 9.54 5.33 18.09
CA ALA A 54 8.41 6.11 18.61
C ALA A 54 7.23 5.20 18.93
N ASN A 55 6.28 5.72 19.71
CA ASN A 55 5.03 5.03 20.03
C ASN A 55 3.83 5.90 19.64
N GLY A 56 2.74 5.27 19.27
CA GLY A 56 1.46 5.92 19.02
C GLY A 56 0.83 6.53 20.28
N PRO A 57 -0.17 7.41 20.10
CA PRO A 57 -0.78 8.15 21.21
C PRO A 57 -1.74 7.31 22.08
N GLY A 58 -1.89 6.03 21.80
CA GLY A 58 -2.82 5.11 22.46
C GLY A 58 -4.23 5.12 21.85
N GLY A 59 -4.73 3.92 21.50
CA GLY A 59 -6.07 3.73 20.94
C GLY A 59 -6.20 4.13 19.46
N VAL A 60 -5.08 4.23 18.74
CA VAL A 60 -5.02 4.58 17.32
C VAL A 60 -4.28 3.48 16.56
N THR A 61 -4.92 2.87 15.57
CA THR A 61 -4.21 1.92 14.70
C THR A 61 -3.28 2.68 13.75
N LEU A 62 -1.99 2.36 13.75
CA LEU A 62 -1.04 2.85 12.76
C LEU A 62 -1.11 1.95 11.53
N ASN A 63 -1.58 2.51 10.40
CA ASN A 63 -1.87 1.73 9.20
C ASN A 63 -0.71 1.69 8.21
N CYS A 64 0.01 2.79 8.07
CA CYS A 64 1.12 2.89 7.12
C CYS A 64 2.20 3.86 7.62
N VAL A 65 3.42 3.64 7.14
CA VAL A 65 4.60 4.49 7.38
C VAL A 65 5.23 4.84 6.04
N LEU A 66 5.70 6.07 5.87
CA LEU A 66 6.42 6.51 4.69
C LEU A 66 7.58 7.46 5.08
N PRO A 67 8.83 7.01 4.98
CA PRO A 67 9.98 7.89 5.08
C PRO A 67 10.13 8.71 3.78
N VAL A 68 10.31 10.04 3.94
CA VAL A 68 10.54 10.99 2.84
C VAL A 68 11.60 11.97 3.29
N ASP A 69 12.77 11.94 2.68
CA ASP A 69 13.92 12.76 3.07
C ASP A 69 14.27 12.63 4.58
N GLN A 70 14.09 13.70 5.35
CA GLN A 70 14.33 13.72 6.80
C GLN A 70 13.04 13.57 7.62
N ALA A 71 11.89 13.43 6.97
CA ALA A 71 10.59 13.27 7.61
C ALA A 71 10.12 11.83 7.53
N VAL A 72 9.40 11.39 8.57
CA VAL A 72 8.69 10.10 8.57
C VAL A 72 7.22 10.36 8.82
N TRP A 73 6.40 10.01 7.85
CA TRP A 73 4.95 10.16 7.92
C TRP A 73 4.29 8.87 8.35
N ILE A 74 3.31 8.96 9.24
CA ILE A 74 2.53 7.85 9.75
C ILE A 74 1.06 8.11 9.47
N GLY A 75 0.45 7.26 8.66
CA GLY A 75 -0.98 7.24 8.42
C GLY A 75 -1.69 6.32 9.40
N ALA A 76 -2.81 6.80 9.96
CA ALA A 76 -3.48 6.10 11.05
C ALA A 76 -5.00 6.05 10.88
N SER A 77 -5.64 5.26 11.76
CA SER A 77 -7.09 5.20 11.90
C SER A 77 -7.68 6.58 12.20
N THR A 78 -8.97 6.72 11.94
CA THR A 78 -9.71 7.98 12.10
C THR A 78 -9.19 9.12 11.23
N ALA A 79 -8.60 8.76 10.08
CA ALA A 79 -7.99 9.65 9.10
C ALA A 79 -7.02 10.65 9.75
N ARG A 80 -6.06 10.16 10.51
CA ARG A 80 -5.00 10.96 11.13
C ARG A 80 -3.68 10.77 10.39
N LEU A 81 -2.92 11.86 10.34
CA LEU A 81 -1.57 11.91 9.80
C LEU A 81 -0.63 12.44 10.86
N TYR A 82 0.47 11.75 11.09
CA TYR A 82 1.49 12.15 12.07
C TYR A 82 2.87 12.27 11.42
N GLY A 83 3.68 13.16 11.94
CA GLY A 83 5.13 13.16 11.77
C GLY A 83 5.81 12.68 13.07
N ILE A 84 7.08 12.26 12.97
CA ILE A 84 7.91 11.94 14.14
C ILE A 84 8.79 13.14 14.47
N ASP A 85 8.74 13.60 15.72
CA ASP A 85 9.63 14.64 16.26
C ASP A 85 10.12 14.23 17.65
N GLY A 86 11.45 14.10 17.83
CA GLY A 86 12.05 13.77 19.13
C GLY A 86 11.61 12.43 19.73
N GLY A 87 11.05 11.51 18.94
CA GLY A 87 10.52 10.22 19.40
C GLY A 87 9.02 10.23 19.72
N ASP A 88 8.37 11.37 19.58
CA ASP A 88 6.92 11.52 19.73
C ASP A 88 6.22 11.62 18.38
N LEU A 89 4.96 11.14 18.31
CA LEU A 89 4.08 11.36 17.17
C LEU A 89 3.34 12.67 17.31
N ILE A 90 3.58 13.57 16.36
CA ILE A 90 2.92 14.87 16.29
C ILE A 90 1.89 14.87 15.17
N GLU A 91 0.61 15.04 15.49
CA GLU A 91 -0.46 15.11 14.48
C GLU A 91 -0.28 16.36 13.60
N ASP A 92 -0.36 16.18 12.28
CA ASP A 92 -0.26 17.29 11.34
C ASP A 92 -1.56 18.12 11.34
N PRO A 93 -1.52 19.39 11.79
CA PRO A 93 -2.73 20.22 11.89
C PRO A 93 -3.28 20.64 10.52
N ARG A 94 -2.45 20.67 9.46
CA ARG A 94 -2.90 21.00 8.11
C ARG A 94 -3.74 19.87 7.54
N PHE A 95 -3.31 18.60 7.78
CA PHE A 95 -4.09 17.43 7.38
C PHE A 95 -5.39 17.32 8.21
N ALA A 96 -5.35 17.63 9.49
CA ALA A 96 -6.55 17.70 10.34
C ALA A 96 -7.57 18.73 9.85
N GLY A 97 -7.12 19.79 9.17
CA GLY A 97 -7.96 20.83 8.53
C GLY A 97 -8.15 20.63 7.02
N ALA A 98 -7.96 19.43 6.49
CA ALA A 98 -8.04 19.17 5.04
C ALA A 98 -9.41 19.55 4.46
N PRO A 99 -9.45 20.14 3.24
CA PRO A 99 -10.70 20.43 2.56
C PRO A 99 -11.53 19.15 2.33
N GLY A 100 -12.83 19.23 2.61
CA GLY A 100 -13.76 18.12 2.44
C GLY A 100 -13.69 17.03 3.53
N ARG A 101 -12.87 17.23 4.57
CA ARG A 101 -12.70 16.24 5.63
C ARG A 101 -14.01 15.86 6.35
N ASP A 102 -14.91 16.82 6.54
CA ASP A 102 -16.20 16.59 7.21
C ASP A 102 -17.16 15.70 6.40
N ASP A 103 -16.90 15.55 5.10
CA ASP A 103 -17.68 14.70 4.20
C ASP A 103 -17.11 13.27 4.11
N TRP A 104 -15.94 12.99 4.72
CA TRP A 104 -15.35 11.67 4.69
C TRP A 104 -16.14 10.70 5.57
N TYR A 105 -16.47 9.54 5.03
CA TYR A 105 -17.29 8.54 5.73
C TYR A 105 -16.90 7.12 5.34
N THR A 106 -17.28 6.16 6.18
CA THR A 106 -17.28 4.75 5.80
C THR A 106 -18.71 4.24 5.73
N PRO A 107 -19.11 3.47 4.69
CA PRO A 107 -20.48 2.97 4.55
C PRO A 107 -20.94 2.07 5.70
N TRP A 108 -19.99 1.53 6.47
CA TRP A 108 -20.25 0.69 7.65
C TRP A 108 -20.24 1.47 8.96
N GLY A 109 -20.10 2.79 8.90
CA GLY A 109 -20.07 3.70 10.05
C GLY A 109 -18.66 3.94 10.59
N GLY A 110 -18.45 5.14 11.13
CA GLY A 110 -17.18 5.62 11.66
C GLY A 110 -16.33 6.39 10.66
N PRO A 111 -15.27 7.04 11.14
CA PRO A 111 -14.37 7.79 10.29
C PRO A 111 -13.51 6.85 9.45
N PRO A 112 -13.05 7.31 8.28
CA PRO A 112 -12.13 6.56 7.43
C PRO A 112 -10.72 6.52 8.01
N ASP A 113 -9.84 5.74 7.37
CA ASP A 113 -8.45 5.56 7.75
C ASP A 113 -7.51 6.13 6.69
N VAL A 114 -6.35 6.66 7.07
CA VAL A 114 -5.21 6.79 6.15
C VAL A 114 -4.61 5.39 5.97
N ARG A 115 -4.74 4.81 4.77
CA ARG A 115 -4.34 3.42 4.51
C ARG A 115 -3.01 3.26 3.80
N SER A 116 -2.68 4.19 2.93
CA SER A 116 -1.43 4.17 2.18
C SER A 116 -0.99 5.57 1.81
N MET A 117 0.29 5.71 1.58
CA MET A 117 0.92 6.96 1.17
C MET A 117 2.00 6.66 0.14
N ALA A 118 2.23 7.61 -0.76
CA ALA A 118 3.28 7.51 -1.76
C ALA A 118 3.89 8.88 -2.02
N VAL A 119 5.11 8.91 -2.54
CA VAL A 119 5.81 10.15 -2.93
C VAL A 119 6.33 10.01 -4.36
N ASP A 120 6.14 11.05 -5.19
CA ASP A 120 6.63 11.10 -6.56
C ASP A 120 8.06 11.69 -6.65
N ALA A 121 8.57 11.81 -7.89
CA ALA A 121 9.92 12.36 -8.16
C ALA A 121 10.11 13.82 -7.72
N ALA A 122 9.04 14.59 -7.58
CA ALA A 122 9.10 15.98 -7.10
C ALA A 122 9.01 16.09 -5.56
N GLY A 123 8.93 14.94 -4.85
CA GLY A 123 8.73 14.93 -3.41
C GLY A 123 7.29 15.24 -2.99
N THR A 124 6.33 15.23 -3.93
CA THR A 124 4.93 15.44 -3.63
C THR A 124 4.36 14.20 -2.94
N LEU A 125 3.79 14.36 -1.76
CA LEU A 125 3.17 13.29 -1.02
C LEU A 125 1.71 13.11 -1.45
N PHE A 126 1.31 11.87 -1.73
CA PHE A 126 -0.06 11.45 -2.00
C PHE A 126 -0.57 10.58 -0.86
N ILE A 127 -1.68 10.99 -0.26
CA ILE A 127 -2.25 10.37 0.93
C ILE A 127 -3.60 9.77 0.54
N ASN A 128 -3.70 8.45 0.64
CA ASN A 128 -4.97 7.76 0.50
C ASN A 128 -5.73 7.77 1.82
N VAL A 129 -6.91 8.39 1.80
CA VAL A 129 -7.92 8.26 2.84
C VAL A 129 -8.99 7.30 2.34
N HIS A 130 -9.14 6.15 2.98
CA HIS A 130 -10.15 5.15 2.60
C HIS A 130 -11.55 5.75 2.70
N VAL A 131 -12.28 5.79 1.58
CA VAL A 131 -13.56 6.53 1.44
C VAL A 131 -13.45 8.03 1.80
N GLY A 132 -12.27 8.60 1.51
CA GLY A 132 -11.98 10.03 1.57
C GLY A 132 -11.21 10.49 0.32
N GLY A 133 -10.84 9.53 -0.55
CA GLY A 133 -10.14 9.77 -1.80
C GLY A 133 -8.63 9.90 -1.66
N ILE A 134 -8.00 10.61 -2.58
CA ILE A 134 -6.55 10.90 -2.55
C ILE A 134 -6.34 12.40 -2.38
N LEU A 135 -5.50 12.76 -1.41
CA LEU A 135 -5.02 14.12 -1.22
C LEU A 135 -3.58 14.24 -1.71
N ARG A 136 -3.33 15.22 -2.56
CA ARG A 136 -2.00 15.70 -2.89
C ARG A 136 -1.55 16.65 -1.79
N TYR A 137 -0.44 16.36 -1.13
CA TYR A 137 0.06 17.12 0.00
C TYR A 137 1.34 17.87 -0.38
N GLY A 138 1.22 19.16 -0.58
CA GLY A 138 2.31 20.05 -0.93
C GLY A 138 2.61 21.08 0.16
N GLU A 139 3.39 22.09 -0.15
CA GLU A 139 3.78 23.19 0.76
C GLU A 139 2.57 23.94 1.31
N THR A 140 1.51 24.08 0.53
CA THR A 140 0.26 24.76 0.91
C THR A 140 -0.70 23.88 1.71
N GLY A 141 -0.35 22.63 1.98
CA GLY A 141 -1.17 21.63 2.64
C GLY A 141 -1.90 20.69 1.69
N PRO A 142 -2.87 19.91 2.20
CA PRO A 142 -3.57 18.89 1.44
C PRO A 142 -4.56 19.50 0.44
N THR A 143 -4.56 18.96 -0.78
CA THR A 143 -5.52 19.29 -1.84
C THR A 143 -6.16 18.01 -2.35
N PRO A 144 -7.50 17.85 -2.31
CA PRO A 144 -8.19 16.69 -2.87
C PRO A 144 -7.95 16.59 -4.39
N THR A 145 -7.66 15.37 -4.88
CA THR A 145 -7.42 15.11 -6.30
C THR A 145 -8.27 13.97 -6.86
N LEU A 146 -8.52 12.93 -6.09
CA LEU A 146 -9.44 11.87 -6.42
C LEU A 146 -10.56 11.86 -5.36
N ASP A 147 -11.81 11.76 -5.81
CA ASP A 147 -12.98 11.87 -4.93
C ASP A 147 -13.13 10.66 -3.99
N GLN A 148 -13.93 10.86 -2.94
CA GLN A 148 -14.20 9.84 -1.91
C GLN A 148 -14.94 8.61 -2.46
N ASP A 149 -15.73 8.77 -3.52
CA ASP A 149 -16.53 7.68 -4.12
C ASP A 149 -15.65 6.69 -4.92
N ALA A 150 -14.36 7.00 -5.09
CA ALA A 150 -13.40 6.09 -5.68
C ALA A 150 -13.16 4.83 -4.81
N ASP A 151 -13.39 4.91 -3.50
CA ASP A 151 -13.10 3.86 -2.53
C ASP A 151 -11.67 3.32 -2.73
N VAL A 152 -10.70 4.19 -2.46
CA VAL A 152 -9.28 3.91 -2.70
C VAL A 152 -8.74 2.99 -1.62
N HIS A 153 -8.13 1.87 -2.03
CA HIS A 153 -7.50 0.93 -1.13
C HIS A 153 -5.98 1.12 -1.00
N GLN A 154 -5.30 1.39 -2.12
CA GLN A 154 -3.85 1.63 -2.11
C GLN A 154 -3.48 2.69 -3.14
N VAL A 155 -2.59 3.62 -2.78
CA VAL A 155 -1.91 4.54 -3.68
C VAL A 155 -0.43 4.21 -3.76
N VAL A 156 0.12 4.28 -4.96
CA VAL A 156 1.56 4.20 -5.25
C VAL A 156 1.94 5.33 -6.21
N ALA A 157 3.17 5.82 -6.15
CA ALA A 157 3.67 6.86 -7.04
C ALA A 157 5.07 6.50 -7.56
N ASP A 158 5.40 7.00 -8.72
CA ASP A 158 6.70 6.76 -9.35
C ASP A 158 7.73 7.76 -8.80
N LYS A 159 8.72 7.24 -8.08
CA LYS A 159 9.83 8.05 -7.54
C LYS A 159 10.77 8.61 -8.61
N SER A 160 10.61 8.21 -9.87
CA SER A 160 11.40 8.70 -11.01
C SER A 160 10.66 9.67 -11.93
N VAL A 161 9.31 9.78 -11.79
CA VAL A 161 8.45 10.59 -12.65
C VAL A 161 7.48 11.41 -11.81
N GLU A 162 7.58 12.74 -11.93
CA GLU A 162 6.64 13.66 -11.29
C GLU A 162 5.22 13.42 -11.77
N GLY A 163 4.25 13.39 -10.82
CA GLY A 163 2.83 13.28 -11.07
C GLY A 163 2.33 11.93 -11.55
N ARG A 164 3.20 10.93 -11.76
CA ARG A 164 2.75 9.56 -12.07
C ARG A 164 2.29 8.87 -10.79
N VAL A 165 0.97 8.71 -10.71
CA VAL A 165 0.30 8.12 -9.54
C VAL A 165 -0.67 7.04 -9.99
N LEU A 166 -0.66 5.91 -9.31
CA LEU A 166 -1.58 4.79 -9.55
C LEU A 166 -2.30 4.45 -8.24
N ALA A 167 -3.57 4.08 -8.34
CA ALA A 167 -4.35 3.69 -7.17
C ALA A 167 -5.27 2.50 -7.46
N ALA A 168 -5.23 1.51 -6.58
CA ALA A 168 -6.20 0.42 -6.55
C ALA A 168 -7.48 0.90 -5.88
N CYS A 169 -8.60 0.83 -6.60
CA CYS A 169 -9.90 1.35 -6.20
C CYS A 169 -10.99 0.30 -6.37
N ALA A 170 -12.15 0.53 -5.78
CA ALA A 170 -13.33 -0.32 -6.03
C ALA A 170 -13.88 -0.22 -7.47
N ARG A 171 -13.31 0.67 -8.29
CA ARG A 171 -13.68 0.91 -9.70
C ARG A 171 -12.57 0.56 -10.69
N GLY A 172 -11.59 -0.27 -10.31
CA GLY A 172 -10.44 -0.60 -11.12
C GLY A 172 -9.18 0.15 -10.71
N LEU A 173 -8.26 0.34 -11.67
CA LEU A 173 -7.06 1.14 -11.50
C LEU A 173 -7.37 2.61 -11.80
N ALA A 174 -7.24 3.49 -10.84
CA ALA A 174 -7.15 4.93 -11.09
C ALA A 174 -5.70 5.31 -11.38
N GLN A 175 -5.46 6.10 -12.42
CA GLN A 175 -4.12 6.54 -12.83
C GLN A 175 -4.08 8.02 -13.16
N SER A 176 -2.97 8.67 -12.82
CA SER A 176 -2.67 10.05 -13.15
C SER A 176 -1.27 10.17 -13.73
N THR A 177 -1.04 11.16 -14.59
CA THR A 177 0.27 11.53 -15.14
C THR A 177 0.73 12.91 -14.68
N ASP A 178 -0.10 13.63 -13.94
CA ASP A 178 0.16 14.99 -13.44
C ASP A 178 -0.10 15.14 -11.92
N GLY A 179 -0.55 14.05 -11.28
CA GLY A 179 -0.89 14.03 -9.86
C GLY A 179 -2.17 14.80 -9.50
N HIS A 180 -2.93 15.28 -10.49
CA HIS A 180 -4.14 16.09 -10.30
C HIS A 180 -5.39 15.45 -10.89
N VAL A 181 -5.30 14.97 -12.13
CA VAL A 181 -6.44 14.40 -12.87
C VAL A 181 -6.25 12.90 -12.99
N PHE A 182 -7.25 12.14 -12.58
CA PHE A 182 -7.25 10.69 -12.65
C PHE A 182 -8.21 10.16 -13.71
N SER A 183 -7.81 9.09 -14.38
CA SER A 183 -8.64 8.28 -15.26
C SER A 183 -8.69 6.85 -14.74
N TYR A 184 -9.78 6.12 -15.06
CA TYR A 184 -9.95 4.73 -14.62
C TYR A 184 -9.65 3.75 -15.75
N ARG A 185 -9.10 2.59 -15.39
CA ARG A 185 -8.86 1.43 -16.27
C ARG A 185 -9.36 0.18 -15.57
N ASP A 186 -10.25 -0.55 -16.24
CA ASP A 186 -10.82 -1.83 -15.77
C ASP A 186 -10.99 -2.85 -16.92
N ASP A 187 -10.67 -2.47 -18.16
CA ASP A 187 -10.76 -3.34 -19.32
C ASP A 187 -9.89 -4.59 -19.16
N GLY A 188 -10.49 -5.77 -19.29
CA GLY A 188 -9.86 -7.07 -19.08
C GLY A 188 -9.93 -7.61 -17.65
N LEU A 189 -10.33 -6.82 -16.66
CA LEU A 189 -10.60 -7.31 -15.31
C LEU A 189 -11.92 -8.09 -15.28
N HIS A 190 -11.97 -9.21 -14.52
CA HIS A 190 -13.23 -9.95 -14.31
C HIS A 190 -14.23 -9.19 -13.43
N ALA A 191 -13.72 -8.31 -12.57
CA ALA A 191 -14.49 -7.44 -11.68
C ALA A 191 -13.61 -6.25 -11.23
N PRO A 192 -14.19 -5.07 -10.93
CA PRO A 192 -13.41 -3.85 -10.74
C PRO A 192 -12.91 -3.60 -9.32
N TYR A 193 -13.21 -4.46 -8.35
CA TYR A 193 -12.82 -4.25 -6.95
C TYR A 193 -11.34 -4.57 -6.74
N CYS A 194 -10.49 -3.56 -6.74
CA CYS A 194 -9.03 -3.68 -6.66
C CYS A 194 -8.51 -3.22 -5.30
N ARG A 195 -7.58 -3.98 -4.68
CA ARG A 195 -7.01 -3.65 -3.36
C ARG A 195 -5.52 -3.41 -3.36
N ALA A 196 -4.75 -4.14 -4.15
CA ALA A 196 -3.30 -4.01 -4.20
C ALA A 196 -2.84 -3.59 -5.59
N VAL A 197 -1.84 -2.74 -5.66
CA VAL A 197 -1.21 -2.29 -6.90
C VAL A 197 0.30 -2.19 -6.71
N ALA A 198 1.05 -2.66 -7.71
CA ALA A 198 2.49 -2.43 -7.85
C ALA A 198 2.80 -2.17 -9.32
N PHE A 199 3.95 -1.59 -9.63
CA PHE A 199 4.38 -1.40 -11.01
C PHE A 199 5.89 -1.54 -11.13
N THR A 200 6.32 -1.88 -12.33
CA THR A 200 7.71 -1.84 -12.81
C THR A 200 7.85 -0.70 -13.82
N ASP A 201 8.99 -0.62 -14.52
CA ASP A 201 9.24 0.45 -15.51
C ASP A 201 8.17 0.54 -16.60
N ASP A 202 7.61 -0.58 -17.03
CA ASP A 202 6.68 -0.69 -18.17
C ASP A 202 5.36 -1.42 -17.88
N THR A 203 5.21 -2.03 -16.70
CA THR A 203 4.10 -2.91 -16.36
C THR A 203 3.46 -2.53 -15.05
N VAL A 204 2.13 -2.47 -15.02
CA VAL A 204 1.34 -2.37 -13.79
C VAL A 204 0.74 -3.73 -13.45
N LEU A 205 0.81 -4.09 -12.17
CA LEU A 205 0.14 -5.26 -11.59
C LEU A 205 -0.92 -4.81 -10.60
N ILE A 206 -2.07 -5.48 -10.64
CA ILE A 206 -3.20 -5.14 -9.76
C ILE A 206 -3.93 -6.42 -9.31
N SER A 207 -4.40 -6.42 -8.06
CA SER A 207 -5.34 -7.44 -7.61
C SER A 207 -6.77 -7.01 -7.90
N ALA A 208 -7.60 -7.91 -8.41
CA ALA A 208 -9.02 -7.64 -8.65
C ALA A 208 -9.89 -8.77 -8.11
N SER A 209 -11.08 -8.41 -7.61
CA SER A 209 -12.04 -9.34 -7.03
C SER A 209 -13.47 -8.83 -7.20
N THR A 210 -14.44 -9.65 -6.81
CA THR A 210 -15.87 -9.32 -6.90
C THR A 210 -16.40 -8.45 -5.74
N GLY A 211 -15.53 -8.08 -4.77
CA GLY A 211 -15.92 -7.21 -3.66
C GLY A 211 -15.13 -7.44 -2.37
N PRO A 212 -15.52 -6.77 -1.28
CA PRO A 212 -14.73 -6.73 -0.04
C PRO A 212 -14.63 -8.07 0.71
N ARG A 213 -15.50 -9.02 0.43
CA ARG A 213 -15.52 -10.38 1.02
C ARG A 213 -15.51 -11.44 -0.07
N SER A 214 -14.71 -11.21 -1.10
CA SER A 214 -14.63 -12.10 -2.23
C SER A 214 -13.74 -13.30 -1.92
N ASN A 215 -14.13 -14.46 -2.41
CA ASN A 215 -13.30 -15.66 -2.53
C ASN A 215 -12.87 -15.90 -3.98
N GLN A 216 -12.97 -14.89 -4.83
CA GLN A 216 -12.60 -14.91 -6.25
C GLN A 216 -11.74 -13.70 -6.56
N ALA A 217 -10.51 -13.73 -6.05
CA ALA A 217 -9.51 -12.72 -6.38
C ALA A 217 -8.48 -13.29 -7.36
N ARG A 218 -7.94 -12.42 -8.22
CA ARG A 218 -6.88 -12.72 -9.19
C ARG A 218 -5.89 -11.58 -9.26
N LEU A 219 -4.69 -11.90 -9.72
CA LEU A 219 -3.72 -10.91 -10.17
C LEU A 219 -3.84 -10.67 -11.67
N TYR A 220 -3.65 -9.44 -12.06
CA TYR A 220 -3.64 -8.97 -13.43
C TYR A 220 -2.42 -8.11 -13.69
N ARG A 221 -1.97 -8.10 -14.95
CA ARG A 221 -0.93 -7.21 -15.46
C ARG A 221 -1.42 -6.47 -16.70
N ALA A 222 -0.87 -5.31 -16.94
CA ALA A 222 -1.07 -4.54 -18.18
C ALA A 222 0.15 -3.65 -18.44
N GLY A 223 0.27 -3.10 -19.64
CA GLY A 223 1.23 -2.03 -19.87
C GLY A 223 0.97 -0.86 -18.90
N LEU A 224 2.02 -0.24 -18.38
CA LEU A 224 1.95 0.77 -17.32
C LEU A 224 0.97 1.90 -17.66
N SER A 225 0.96 2.37 -18.91
CA SER A 225 0.13 3.50 -19.32
C SER A 225 -1.14 3.12 -20.12
N THR A 226 -1.16 1.96 -20.76
CA THR A 226 -2.23 1.57 -21.70
C THR A 226 -2.38 0.05 -21.84
N GLY A 227 -3.47 -0.38 -22.52
CA GLY A 227 -3.77 -1.76 -22.83
C GLY A 227 -4.75 -2.40 -21.83
N PRO A 228 -5.41 -3.49 -22.25
CA PRO A 228 -6.26 -4.28 -21.37
C PRO A 228 -5.44 -5.01 -20.33
N PHE A 229 -6.07 -5.34 -19.21
CA PHE A 229 -5.50 -6.22 -18.20
C PHE A 229 -5.57 -7.68 -18.65
N GLU A 230 -4.46 -8.39 -18.49
CA GLU A 230 -4.33 -9.82 -18.70
C GLU A 230 -4.17 -10.52 -17.36
N VAL A 231 -4.82 -11.68 -17.19
CA VAL A 231 -4.72 -12.45 -15.94
C VAL A 231 -3.32 -13.05 -15.81
N CYS A 232 -2.71 -12.90 -14.64
CA CYS A 232 -1.53 -13.63 -14.23
C CYS A 232 -1.96 -15.01 -13.71
N HIS A 233 -1.71 -16.08 -14.46
CA HIS A 233 -2.17 -17.42 -14.10
C HIS A 233 -1.06 -18.48 -14.03
N ASP A 234 0.05 -18.26 -14.74
CA ASP A 234 1.15 -19.23 -14.78
C ASP A 234 1.93 -19.22 -13.46
N GLY A 235 1.86 -20.34 -12.72
CA GLY A 235 2.46 -20.49 -11.39
C GLY A 235 1.64 -19.95 -10.22
N LEU A 236 0.46 -19.36 -10.48
CA LEU A 236 -0.48 -18.91 -9.44
C LEU A 236 -1.72 -19.82 -9.35
N PRO A 237 -2.44 -19.83 -8.22
CA PRO A 237 -3.75 -20.47 -8.15
C PRO A 237 -4.74 -19.82 -9.12
N GLU A 238 -5.69 -20.57 -9.64
CA GLU A 238 -6.72 -20.04 -10.55
C GLU A 238 -7.52 -18.92 -9.86
N TRP A 239 -7.82 -19.09 -8.59
CA TRP A 239 -8.45 -18.10 -7.72
C TRP A 239 -7.77 -18.08 -6.36
N PHE A 240 -7.53 -16.90 -5.83
CA PHE A 240 -7.23 -16.73 -4.42
C PHE A 240 -8.53 -16.79 -3.62
N ASP A 241 -8.49 -17.40 -2.46
CA ASP A 241 -9.66 -17.65 -1.59
C ASP A 241 -10.08 -16.44 -0.74
N ASP A 242 -9.34 -15.34 -0.83
CA ASP A 242 -9.64 -14.02 -0.25
C ASP A 242 -8.97 -12.95 -1.13
N ASN A 243 -9.23 -11.68 -0.84
CA ASN A 243 -8.55 -10.57 -1.50
C ASN A 243 -7.03 -10.59 -1.25
N LEU A 244 -6.24 -10.25 -2.28
CA LEU A 244 -4.89 -9.78 -2.02
C LEU A 244 -4.99 -8.34 -1.55
N ASP A 245 -4.66 -8.12 -0.29
CA ASP A 245 -4.90 -6.86 0.39
C ASP A 245 -3.87 -5.77 0.02
N THR A 246 -4.19 -4.56 0.41
CA THR A 246 -3.30 -3.40 0.38
C THR A 246 -1.89 -3.80 0.87
N HIS A 247 -0.85 -3.35 0.15
CA HIS A 247 0.56 -3.65 0.42
C HIS A 247 1.01 -5.11 0.25
N CYS A 248 0.14 -6.01 -0.25
CA CYS A 248 0.50 -7.41 -0.54
C CYS A 248 1.05 -7.62 -1.97
N LEU A 249 1.27 -6.56 -2.73
CA LEU A 249 2.06 -6.55 -3.97
C LEU A 249 3.25 -5.61 -3.79
N ALA A 250 4.44 -6.05 -4.22
CA ALA A 250 5.65 -5.24 -4.19
C ALA A 250 6.50 -5.48 -5.43
N ALA A 251 7.15 -4.43 -5.93
CA ALA A 251 8.21 -4.51 -6.94
C ALA A 251 9.56 -4.19 -6.28
N LEU A 252 10.55 -5.06 -6.44
CA LEU A 252 11.86 -4.93 -5.82
C LEU A 252 12.93 -5.52 -6.75
N ASP A 253 13.97 -4.74 -7.07
CA ASP A 253 15.13 -5.17 -7.87
C ASP A 253 14.72 -5.86 -9.20
N GLY A 254 13.71 -5.34 -9.89
CA GLY A 254 13.22 -5.86 -11.16
C GLY A 254 12.29 -7.07 -11.05
N SER A 255 12.12 -7.64 -9.85
CA SER A 255 11.14 -8.70 -9.57
C SER A 255 9.86 -8.13 -8.99
N VAL A 256 8.76 -8.86 -9.16
CA VAL A 256 7.48 -8.57 -8.50
C VAL A 256 7.13 -9.68 -7.53
N TYR A 257 6.57 -9.32 -6.40
CA TYR A 257 6.18 -10.25 -5.36
C TYR A 257 4.71 -10.08 -5.02
N ALA A 258 4.05 -11.20 -4.76
CA ALA A 258 2.66 -11.25 -4.29
C ALA A 258 2.59 -12.07 -3.01
N GLY A 259 1.94 -11.52 -1.98
CA GLY A 259 1.71 -12.19 -0.70
C GLY A 259 0.22 -12.48 -0.49
N HIS A 260 -0.13 -13.72 -0.14
CA HIS A 260 -1.50 -14.08 0.20
C HIS A 260 -1.52 -15.25 1.20
N GLY A 261 -2.42 -15.19 2.17
CA GLY A 261 -2.42 -16.16 3.25
C GLY A 261 -1.07 -16.20 3.95
N GLY A 262 -0.36 -17.31 3.88
CA GLY A 262 1.00 -17.49 4.40
C GLY A 262 2.03 -17.77 3.31
N THR A 263 1.74 -17.45 2.04
CA THR A 263 2.58 -17.77 0.89
C THR A 263 3.02 -16.49 0.16
N VAL A 264 4.28 -16.46 -0.27
CA VAL A 264 4.82 -15.43 -1.17
C VAL A 264 5.18 -16.07 -2.50
N TRP A 265 4.73 -15.45 -3.58
CA TRP A 265 5.14 -15.75 -4.95
C TRP A 265 6.03 -14.65 -5.49
N ARG A 266 6.92 -15.02 -6.41
CA ARG A 266 7.82 -14.11 -7.13
C ARG A 266 7.68 -14.32 -8.63
N SER A 267 7.74 -13.22 -9.37
CA SER A 267 7.87 -13.18 -10.82
C SER A 267 9.07 -12.33 -11.20
N ASP A 268 9.91 -12.83 -12.12
CA ASP A 268 11.08 -12.14 -12.66
C ASP A 268 10.85 -11.64 -14.11
N ASP A 269 9.63 -11.77 -14.61
CA ASP A 269 9.21 -11.43 -15.97
C ASP A 269 7.93 -10.57 -15.98
N HIS A 270 7.82 -9.65 -15.01
CA HIS A 270 6.71 -8.69 -14.91
C HIS A 270 5.32 -9.36 -14.83
N GLY A 271 5.22 -10.46 -14.11
CA GLY A 271 3.97 -11.18 -13.87
C GLY A 271 3.59 -12.21 -14.94
N GLY A 272 4.52 -12.57 -15.84
CA GLY A 272 4.30 -13.61 -16.85
C GLY A 272 4.27 -15.01 -16.24
N HIS A 273 5.29 -15.32 -15.47
CA HIS A 273 5.42 -16.57 -14.72
C HIS A 273 5.70 -16.29 -13.25
N TRP A 274 5.10 -17.07 -12.35
CA TRP A 274 5.24 -16.95 -10.91
C TRP A 274 5.76 -18.25 -10.30
N ALA A 275 6.62 -18.12 -9.30
CA ALA A 275 7.08 -19.24 -8.50
C ALA A 275 6.80 -18.98 -7.02
N GLU A 276 6.31 -19.99 -6.30
CA GLU A 276 6.26 -19.96 -4.84
C GLU A 276 7.68 -19.92 -4.29
N VAL A 277 7.98 -18.92 -3.44
CA VAL A 277 9.30 -18.74 -2.85
C VAL A 277 9.34 -19.03 -1.36
N VAL A 278 8.21 -18.89 -0.68
CA VAL A 278 8.03 -19.32 0.72
C VAL A 278 6.54 -19.57 0.99
N SER A 279 6.26 -20.56 1.83
CA SER A 279 4.92 -20.86 2.36
C SER A 279 4.97 -21.26 3.82
N GLY A 280 3.79 -21.33 4.45
CA GLY A 280 3.66 -21.66 5.86
C GLY A 280 3.98 -20.51 6.83
N LEU A 281 4.15 -19.29 6.33
CA LEU A 281 4.23 -18.10 7.17
C LEU A 281 2.89 -17.82 7.86
N PRO A 282 2.86 -17.04 8.96
CA PRO A 282 1.63 -16.42 9.43
C PRO A 282 1.01 -15.56 8.33
N ARG A 283 -0.30 -15.24 8.43
CA ARG A 283 -0.98 -14.39 7.44
C ARG A 283 -0.15 -13.16 7.10
N ILE A 284 0.10 -12.98 5.82
CA ILE A 284 0.85 -11.85 5.28
C ILE A 284 -0.07 -10.62 5.23
N ASN A 285 0.45 -9.49 5.70
CA ASN A 285 -0.25 -8.21 5.69
C ASN A 285 0.42 -7.18 4.78
N CYS A 286 1.74 -7.28 4.55
CA CYS A 286 2.48 -6.36 3.69
C CYS A 286 3.81 -6.95 3.23
N LEU A 287 4.31 -6.41 2.10
CA LEU A 287 5.61 -6.71 1.49
C LEU A 287 6.36 -5.40 1.22
N ALA A 288 7.72 -5.41 1.39
CA ALA A 288 8.59 -4.26 1.09
C ALA A 288 10.02 -4.67 0.70
#